data_38b0a5392609ffac514e628c645b83fe
#
_entry.id   38b0a5392609ffac514e628c645b83fe
#
_cell.length_a   1.000
_cell.length_b   1.000
_cell.length_c   1.000
_cell.angle_alpha   90.00
_cell.angle_beta   90.00
_cell.angle_gamma   90.00
#
_symmetry.space_group_name_H-M   'P 1'
#
loop_
_entity.id
_entity.type
_entity.pdbx_description
1 polymer ?
#
loop_
_entity_poly.entity_id
_entity_poly.type
_entity_poly.pdbx_seq_one_letter_code
_entity_poly.pdbx_strand_id
1 'polypeptide(L)'
;MKHKLEYIWLDGGEPTSHLRSKTKIVDGEGIEDGDAPIWGFDGSSTNQAEGHSSDCVLKPIRVYRNPLEAASSLVLCEVWNVDDTPHESNTRNKLVETIRWIR
;
A
#
# COMPACT_ATOMS: atom_id res chain seq x y z
N MET A 1 24.03 3.98 -3.16
CA MET A 1 23.28 3.55 -4.35
C MET A 1 21.81 3.85 -4.18
N LYS A 2 21.17 4.34 -5.22
CA LYS A 2 19.73 4.66 -5.16
C LYS A 2 18.89 3.43 -5.50
N HIS A 3 17.78 3.27 -4.80
CA HIS A 3 16.87 2.16 -4.99
C HIS A 3 15.45 2.69 -5.06
N LYS A 4 14.66 2.22 -6.03
CA LYS A 4 13.25 2.60 -6.17
C LYS A 4 12.36 1.68 -5.35
N LEU A 5 11.41 2.27 -4.63
CA LEU A 5 10.33 1.52 -3.99
C LEU A 5 9.02 1.95 -4.65
N GLU A 6 8.40 1.06 -5.39
CA GLU A 6 7.09 1.31 -5.98
C GLU A 6 6.02 0.71 -5.07
N TYR A 7 5.31 1.58 -4.37
CA TYR A 7 4.21 1.20 -3.48
C TYR A 7 2.97 0.96 -4.31
N ILE A 8 2.34 -0.20 -4.14
CA ILE A 8 1.18 -0.63 -4.92
C ILE A 8 0.04 -0.96 -3.98
N TRP A 9 -1.16 -0.46 -4.28
CA TRP A 9 -2.36 -0.73 -3.49
C TRP A 9 -3.60 -0.73 -4.37
N LEU A 10 -4.70 -1.26 -3.83
CA LEU A 10 -6.01 -1.22 -4.48
C LEU A 10 -6.77 0.03 -4.05
N ASP A 11 -7.36 0.74 -5.02
CA ASP A 11 -8.14 1.94 -4.73
C ASP A 11 -9.59 1.59 -4.32
N GLY A 12 -10.41 2.63 -4.09
CA GLY A 12 -11.82 2.48 -3.74
C GLY A 12 -12.77 2.54 -4.93
N GLY A 13 -12.29 2.27 -6.14
CA GLY A 13 -13.11 2.35 -7.35
C GLY A 13 -14.26 1.36 -7.36
N GLU A 14 -15.39 1.79 -7.90
CA GLU A 14 -16.60 1.00 -8.07
C GLU A 14 -16.95 0.89 -9.55
N PRO A 15 -17.45 -0.24 -10.04
CA PRO A 15 -17.70 -1.50 -9.32
C PRO A 15 -16.45 -2.36 -9.10
N THR A 16 -15.32 -1.98 -9.68
CA THR A 16 -14.07 -2.72 -9.59
C THR A 16 -12.94 -1.80 -9.15
N SER A 17 -12.18 -2.24 -8.15
CA SER A 17 -10.99 -1.53 -7.71
C SER A 17 -9.88 -1.63 -8.75
N HIS A 18 -9.06 -0.58 -8.85
CA HIS A 18 -7.88 -0.57 -9.72
C HIS A 18 -6.62 -0.52 -8.89
N LEU A 19 -5.53 -1.03 -9.44
CA LEU A 19 -4.22 -0.89 -8.83
C LEU A 19 -3.72 0.55 -8.99
N ARG A 20 -3.20 1.08 -7.90
CA ARG A 20 -2.54 2.38 -7.88
C ARG A 20 -1.10 2.19 -7.46
N SER A 21 -0.25 3.12 -7.83
CA SER A 21 1.15 3.07 -7.42
C SER A 21 1.72 4.46 -7.18
N LYS A 22 2.78 4.48 -6.38
CA LYS A 22 3.49 5.68 -5.99
C LYS A 22 4.93 5.29 -5.71
N THR A 23 5.89 6.04 -6.21
CA THR A 23 7.30 5.65 -6.17
C THR A 23 8.11 6.54 -5.25
N LYS A 24 8.98 5.93 -4.48
CA LYS A 24 9.93 6.58 -3.58
C LYS A 24 11.33 6.13 -3.90
N ILE A 25 12.29 7.05 -3.87
CA ILE A 25 13.70 6.73 -4.05
C ILE A 25 14.35 6.74 -2.67
N VAL A 26 15.07 5.66 -2.36
CA VAL A 26 15.80 5.54 -1.08
C VAL A 26 17.24 5.18 -1.34
N ASP A 27 18.10 5.41 -0.36
CA ASP A 27 19.46 4.95 -0.41
C ASP A 27 19.54 3.51 0.09
N GLY A 28 20.33 2.69 -0.57
CA GLY A 28 20.54 1.29 -0.19
C GLY A 28 20.43 0.35 -1.36
N GLU A 29 20.69 -0.93 -1.13
CA GLU A 29 20.76 -1.94 -2.19
C GLU A 29 19.58 -2.89 -2.22
N GLY A 30 18.74 -2.87 -1.27
CA GLY A 30 17.61 -3.77 -1.24
C GLY A 30 16.81 -3.57 0.02
N ILE A 31 15.55 -3.84 -0.10
CA ILE A 31 14.60 -3.72 1.00
C ILE A 31 13.90 -5.07 1.12
N GLU A 32 13.91 -5.63 2.33
CA GLU A 32 13.20 -6.86 2.62
C GLU A 32 11.85 -6.56 3.28
N ASP A 33 11.03 -7.58 3.43
CA ASP A 33 9.75 -7.48 4.14
C ASP A 33 9.98 -6.86 5.52
N GLY A 34 9.18 -5.88 5.88
CA GLY A 34 9.28 -5.19 7.16
C GLY A 34 10.20 -3.99 7.17
N ASP A 35 11.03 -3.82 6.15
CA ASP A 35 11.97 -2.69 6.06
C ASP A 35 11.40 -1.49 5.31
N ALA A 36 10.39 -1.69 4.46
CA ALA A 36 9.78 -0.58 3.72
C ALA A 36 9.01 0.33 4.68
N PRO A 37 9.23 1.65 4.63
CA PRO A 37 8.54 2.56 5.55
C PRO A 37 7.07 2.72 5.20
N ILE A 38 6.26 3.00 6.22
CA ILE A 38 4.87 3.42 6.07
C ILE A 38 4.86 4.75 5.32
N TRP A 39 3.90 4.94 4.42
CA TRP A 39 3.81 6.16 3.63
C TRP A 39 2.36 6.64 3.52
N GLY A 40 2.17 7.95 3.52
CA GLY A 40 0.85 8.54 3.38
C GLY A 40 0.50 8.85 1.93
N PHE A 41 -0.79 8.98 1.64
CA PHE A 41 -1.26 9.43 0.33
C PHE A 41 -2.60 10.14 0.45
N ASP A 42 -2.97 10.89 -0.59
CA ASP A 42 -4.26 11.58 -0.67
C ASP A 42 -5.32 10.62 -1.22
N GLY A 43 -6.20 10.14 -0.35
CA GLY A 43 -7.24 9.18 -0.73
C GLY A 43 -8.36 9.77 -1.57
N SER A 44 -8.45 11.09 -1.72
CA SER A 44 -9.52 11.72 -2.52
C SER A 44 -9.37 11.39 -4.01
N SER A 45 -8.14 11.25 -4.50
CA SER A 45 -7.87 10.91 -5.89
C SER A 45 -8.10 9.45 -6.24
N THR A 46 -8.28 8.60 -5.24
CA THR A 46 -8.40 7.13 -5.39
C THR A 46 -9.76 6.60 -4.92
N ASN A 47 -10.73 7.47 -4.67
CA ASN A 47 -12.03 7.12 -4.11
C ASN A 47 -11.95 6.43 -2.75
N GLN A 48 -10.99 6.82 -1.91
CA GLN A 48 -10.78 6.24 -0.60
C GLN A 48 -10.98 7.23 0.54
N ALA A 49 -11.14 8.52 0.24
CA ALA A 49 -11.44 9.54 1.24
C ALA A 49 -12.06 10.78 0.60
N GLU A 50 -12.70 11.60 1.42
CA GLU A 50 -13.23 12.88 0.98
C GLU A 50 -12.15 13.97 0.99
N GLY A 51 -12.31 14.99 0.13
CA GLY A 51 -11.28 16.00 -0.08
C GLY A 51 -10.85 16.79 1.15
N HIS A 52 -11.74 16.95 2.14
CA HIS A 52 -11.44 17.71 3.37
C HIS A 52 -10.87 16.83 4.50
N SER A 53 -10.83 15.53 4.30
CA SER A 53 -10.29 14.57 5.27
C SER A 53 -9.70 13.39 4.49
N SER A 54 -8.71 13.72 3.66
CA SER A 54 -8.28 12.85 2.58
C SER A 54 -7.05 11.99 2.89
N ASP A 55 -6.40 12.20 4.03
CA ASP A 55 -5.17 11.46 4.34
C ASP A 55 -5.45 9.98 4.61
N CYS A 56 -4.73 9.12 3.89
CA CYS A 56 -4.72 7.68 4.11
C CYS A 56 -3.29 7.21 4.27
N VAL A 57 -3.13 6.01 4.80
CA VAL A 57 -1.83 5.43 5.11
C VAL A 57 -1.63 4.14 4.33
N LEU A 58 -0.45 3.98 3.74
CA LEU A 58 -0.02 2.74 3.10
C LEU A 58 0.83 1.95 4.08
N LYS A 59 0.37 0.77 4.48
CA LYS A 59 1.15 -0.15 5.32
C LYS A 59 1.71 -1.25 4.45
N PRO A 60 3.03 -1.32 4.28
CA PRO A 60 3.66 -2.38 3.49
C PRO A 60 3.40 -3.76 4.08
N ILE A 61 3.04 -4.70 3.20
CA ILE A 61 2.77 -6.09 3.58
C ILE A 61 3.90 -7.00 3.10
N ARG A 62 4.35 -6.78 1.87
CA ARG A 62 5.35 -7.63 1.21
C ARG A 62 6.20 -6.79 0.29
N VAL A 63 7.47 -7.13 0.19
CA VAL A 63 8.41 -6.51 -0.75
C VAL A 63 8.85 -7.56 -1.75
N TYR A 64 8.75 -7.24 -3.04
CA TYR A 64 9.17 -8.11 -4.13
C TYR A 64 10.24 -7.40 -4.96
N ARG A 65 11.22 -8.15 -5.43
CA ARG A 65 12.16 -7.63 -6.40
C ARG A 65 11.42 -7.35 -7.71
N ASN A 66 11.64 -6.17 -8.31
CA ASN A 66 11.03 -5.86 -9.61
C ASN A 66 11.73 -6.67 -10.71
N PRO A 67 11.00 -7.57 -11.39
CA PRO A 67 11.63 -8.41 -12.43
C PRO A 67 11.98 -7.64 -13.70
N LEU A 68 11.43 -6.44 -13.88
CA LEU A 68 11.59 -5.64 -15.09
C LEU A 68 12.61 -4.52 -14.96
N GLU A 69 13.09 -4.25 -13.75
CA GLU A 69 13.96 -3.10 -13.52
C GLU A 69 14.93 -3.38 -12.38
N ALA A 70 16.23 -3.19 -12.64
CA ALA A 70 17.25 -3.33 -11.61
C ALA A 70 17.14 -2.19 -10.59
N ALA A 71 17.62 -2.42 -9.37
CA ALA A 71 17.59 -1.46 -8.27
C ALA A 71 16.17 -0.92 -8.01
N SER A 72 15.17 -1.80 -8.12
CA SER A 72 13.77 -1.47 -7.90
C SER A 72 13.06 -2.62 -7.17
N SER A 73 12.17 -2.25 -6.24
CA SER A 73 11.34 -3.21 -5.52
C SER A 73 9.88 -2.79 -5.63
N LEU A 74 9.00 -3.78 -5.63
CA LEU A 74 7.55 -3.59 -5.59
C LEU A 74 7.11 -3.82 -4.15
N VAL A 75 6.40 -2.85 -3.57
CA VAL A 75 5.95 -2.88 -2.19
C VAL A 75 4.43 -3.01 -2.18
N LEU A 76 3.94 -4.20 -1.88
CA LEU A 76 2.50 -4.44 -1.78
C LEU A 76 1.98 -3.88 -0.46
N CYS A 77 0.94 -3.06 -0.53
CA CYS A 77 0.44 -2.33 0.63
C CYS A 77 -1.03 -2.57 0.90
N GLU A 78 -1.40 -2.39 2.15
CA GLU A 78 -2.79 -2.24 2.60
C GLU A 78 -3.06 -0.77 2.90
N VAL A 79 -4.31 -0.34 2.72
CA VAL A 79 -4.74 1.01 3.08
C VAL A 79 -5.32 1.03 4.48
N TRP A 80 -4.85 1.96 5.29
CA TRP A 80 -5.32 2.18 6.65
C TRP A 80 -5.71 3.64 6.84
N ASN A 81 -6.58 3.89 7.80
CA ASN A 81 -6.93 5.25 8.22
C ASN A 81 -5.83 5.82 9.10
N VAL A 82 -5.79 7.15 9.22
CA VAL A 82 -4.78 7.82 10.06
C VAL A 82 -4.93 7.50 11.55
N ASP A 83 -6.09 7.02 11.98
CA ASP A 83 -6.34 6.60 13.36
C ASP A 83 -5.91 5.15 13.64
N ASP A 84 -5.17 4.56 12.72
CA ASP A 84 -4.64 3.20 12.81
C ASP A 84 -5.75 2.11 12.80
N THR A 85 -6.82 2.36 12.05
CA THR A 85 -7.84 1.35 11.75
C THR A 85 -7.79 1.00 10.26
N PRO A 86 -8.14 -0.25 9.88
CA PRO A 86 -8.16 -0.61 8.45
C PRO A 86 -9.17 0.24 7.70
N HIS A 87 -8.77 0.73 6.51
CA HIS A 87 -9.69 1.46 5.65
C HIS A 87 -10.77 0.52 5.12
N GLU A 88 -11.97 1.04 4.86
CA GLU A 88 -13.10 0.22 4.37
C GLU A 88 -12.80 -0.46 3.02
N SER A 89 -11.91 0.11 2.21
CA SER A 89 -11.47 -0.48 0.94
C SER A 89 -10.44 -1.61 1.12
N ASN A 90 -10.00 -1.89 2.34
CA ASN A 90 -8.95 -2.86 2.63
C ASN A 90 -9.53 -4.29 2.70
N THR A 91 -9.74 -4.88 1.53
CA THR A 91 -10.32 -6.22 1.43
C THR A 91 -9.39 -7.31 1.94
N ARG A 92 -8.07 -7.08 1.85
CA ARG A 92 -7.08 -8.03 2.38
C ARG A 92 -7.23 -8.18 3.90
N ASN A 93 -7.40 -7.09 4.62
CA ASN A 93 -7.61 -7.14 6.08
C ASN A 93 -8.91 -7.86 6.40
N LYS A 94 -9.97 -7.61 5.64
CA LYS A 94 -11.26 -8.31 5.81
C LYS A 94 -11.09 -9.81 5.65
N LEU A 95 -10.28 -10.24 4.68
CA LEU A 95 -10.01 -11.66 4.47
C LEU A 95 -9.22 -12.26 5.65
N VAL A 96 -8.19 -11.56 6.12
CA VAL A 96 -7.38 -12.00 7.26
C VAL A 96 -8.25 -12.20 8.51
N GLU A 97 -9.12 -11.24 8.80
CA GLU A 97 -10.04 -11.30 9.94
C GLU A 97 -11.02 -12.48 9.80
N THR A 98 -11.54 -12.71 8.60
CA THR A 98 -12.45 -13.83 8.32
C THR A 98 -11.75 -15.17 8.56
N ILE A 99 -10.52 -15.32 8.08
CA ILE A 99 -9.73 -16.53 8.28
C ILE A 99 -9.49 -16.82 9.76
N ARG A 100 -9.20 -15.78 10.54
CA ARG A 100 -9.02 -15.91 11.99
C ARG A 100 -10.29 -16.42 12.67
N TRP A 101 -11.44 -16.00 12.19
CA TRP A 101 -12.73 -16.41 12.73
C TRP A 101 -13.01 -17.90 12.50
N ILE A 102 -12.65 -18.40 11.32
CA ILE A 102 -12.87 -19.80 10.93
C ILE A 102 -11.95 -20.75 11.70
N ARG A 103 -10.82 -20.26 12.15
CA ARG A 103 -9.84 -21.02 12.90
C ARG A 103 -10.06 -20.93 14.39
#